data_3e3001e5cfc0fc9d1c93823c316fbce1
#
_entry.id   3e3001e5cfc0fc9d1c93823c316fbce1
#
_cell.length_a   1.000
_cell.length_b   1.000
_cell.length_c   1.000
_cell.angle_alpha   90.00
_cell.angle_beta   90.00
_cell.angle_gamma   90.00
#
_symmetry.space_group_name_H-M   'P 1'
#
loop_
_entity.id
_entity.type
_entity.pdbx_description
1 polymer ?
#
loop_
_entity_poly.entity_id
_entity_poly.type
_entity_poly.pdbx_seq_one_letter_code
_entity_poly.pdbx_strand_id
1 'polypeptide(L)'
;MAKRLSLFGISYGTVLESLYGLGRLKYKDYLETSHYAQWWNIFSESGIPLSFPIGGISEVGTEIICSRSNLGVLAQSCIRGSANEPCNFCWKCFRKQTLKSALKVSPHNKNEVSKILESNEVKGKLSKLPISHENVLIFAFSRLNLEDYPEGFIQRFDHEDSLSYLAHWYSKSRML
;
A
#
# COMPACT_ATOMS: atom_id res chain seq x y z
N MET A 1 -5.26 7.22 -25.99
CA MET A 1 -3.86 7.67 -25.80
C MET A 1 -2.85 6.60 -26.21
N ALA A 2 -2.88 5.38 -25.66
CA ALA A 2 -1.90 4.33 -25.96
C ALA A 2 -1.73 4.04 -27.46
N LYS A 3 -2.81 3.86 -28.21
CA LYS A 3 -2.80 3.66 -29.67
C LYS A 3 -2.16 4.82 -30.42
N ARG A 4 -2.39 6.06 -29.99
CA ARG A 4 -1.84 7.28 -30.62
C ARG A 4 -0.33 7.42 -30.37
N LEU A 5 0.18 6.81 -29.32
CA LEU A 5 1.59 6.82 -28.94
C LEU A 5 2.30 5.53 -29.35
N SER A 6 1.64 4.64 -30.10
CA SER A 6 2.16 3.30 -30.48
C SER A 6 2.64 2.49 -29.27
N LEU A 7 1.95 2.61 -28.12
CA LEU A 7 2.30 1.89 -26.90
C LEU A 7 1.80 0.44 -26.96
N PHE A 8 2.58 -0.45 -26.40
CA PHE A 8 2.34 -1.89 -26.42
C PHE A 8 1.28 -2.36 -25.44
N GLY A 9 1.00 -1.56 -24.40
CA GLY A 9 0.04 -1.91 -23.36
C GLY A 9 -0.10 -0.83 -22.29
N ILE A 10 -0.93 -1.11 -21.30
CA ILE A 10 -1.09 -0.29 -20.11
C ILE A 10 -0.70 -1.11 -18.88
N SER A 11 0.20 -0.56 -18.07
CA SER A 11 0.61 -1.17 -16.83
C SER A 11 0.08 -0.38 -15.63
N TYR A 12 -0.56 -1.09 -14.70
CA TYR A 12 -1.02 -0.53 -13.44
C TYR A 12 -0.04 -0.86 -12.32
N GLY A 13 0.38 0.18 -11.59
CA GLY A 13 1.22 0.06 -10.39
C GLY A 13 0.45 -0.42 -9.16
N THR A 14 -0.37 -1.45 -9.31
CA THR A 14 -1.20 -2.00 -8.23
C THR A 14 -0.40 -3.05 -7.47
N VAL A 15 -0.26 -2.85 -6.16
CA VAL A 15 0.48 -3.74 -5.26
C VAL A 15 -0.36 -4.92 -4.80
N LEU A 16 0.29 -5.95 -4.24
CA LEU A 16 -0.30 -7.19 -3.75
C LEU A 16 -1.54 -6.96 -2.88
N GLU A 17 -1.45 -6.04 -1.90
CA GLU A 17 -2.54 -5.75 -0.98
C GLU A 17 -3.79 -5.18 -1.67
N SER A 18 -3.59 -4.48 -2.77
CA SER A 18 -4.70 -3.91 -3.54
C SER A 18 -5.35 -4.93 -4.47
N LEU A 19 -4.61 -5.93 -4.93
CA LEU A 19 -5.14 -7.00 -5.77
C LEU A 19 -5.80 -8.11 -4.96
N TYR A 20 -5.19 -8.49 -3.84
CA TYR A 20 -5.56 -9.72 -3.14
C TYR A 20 -5.97 -9.52 -1.68
N GLY A 21 -5.96 -8.28 -1.16
CA GLY A 21 -6.14 -8.00 0.26
C GLY A 21 -7.34 -7.17 0.64
N LEU A 22 -8.17 -7.70 1.55
CA LEU A 22 -9.14 -6.93 2.31
C LEU A 22 -8.84 -7.09 3.81
N GLY A 23 -7.84 -6.34 4.31
CA GLY A 23 -7.34 -6.50 5.67
C GLY A 23 -6.72 -7.89 5.88
N ARG A 24 -6.43 -8.24 7.14
CA ARG A 24 -5.77 -9.50 7.45
C ARG A 24 -6.66 -10.74 7.35
N LEU A 25 -7.97 -10.57 7.43
CA LEU A 25 -8.90 -11.69 7.55
C LEU A 25 -9.58 -12.07 6.23
N LYS A 26 -9.44 -11.27 5.18
CA LYS A 26 -10.10 -11.51 3.91
C LYS A 26 -9.12 -11.48 2.74
N TYR A 27 -9.02 -12.61 2.09
CA TYR A 27 -8.49 -12.71 0.75
C TYR A 27 -9.58 -12.30 -0.24
N LYS A 28 -9.21 -11.51 -1.22
CA LYS A 28 -10.04 -11.15 -2.36
C LYS A 28 -9.17 -11.14 -3.60
N ASP A 29 -9.50 -11.97 -4.56
CA ASP A 29 -8.87 -11.88 -5.87
C ASP A 29 -9.53 -10.75 -6.66
N TYR A 30 -8.76 -9.72 -6.98
CA TYR A 30 -9.23 -8.62 -7.81
C TYR A 30 -9.54 -9.09 -9.23
N LEU A 31 -8.83 -10.09 -9.74
CA LEU A 31 -9.01 -10.64 -11.09
C LEU A 31 -10.37 -11.33 -11.25
N GLU A 32 -10.99 -11.77 -10.15
CA GLU A 32 -12.33 -12.38 -10.13
C GLU A 32 -13.45 -11.34 -9.97
N THR A 33 -13.12 -10.03 -9.89
CA THR A 33 -14.14 -9.00 -9.69
C THR A 33 -14.79 -8.56 -11.00
N SER A 34 -16.07 -8.19 -10.94
CA SER A 34 -16.77 -7.55 -12.07
C SER A 34 -16.08 -6.28 -12.56
N HIS A 35 -15.45 -5.54 -11.64
CA HIS A 35 -14.69 -4.34 -11.99
C HIS A 35 -13.47 -4.68 -12.86
N TYR A 36 -12.71 -5.73 -12.51
CA TYR A 36 -11.60 -6.19 -13.36
C TYR A 36 -12.11 -6.68 -14.71
N ALA A 37 -13.14 -7.53 -14.74
CA ALA A 37 -13.71 -8.06 -15.98
C ALA A 37 -14.15 -6.93 -16.93
N GLN A 38 -14.78 -5.88 -16.41
CA GLN A 38 -15.17 -4.72 -17.19
C GLN A 38 -13.97 -4.03 -17.85
N TRP A 39 -12.91 -3.75 -17.08
CA TRP A 39 -11.71 -3.11 -17.63
C TRP A 39 -10.95 -4.03 -18.57
N TRP A 40 -10.84 -5.32 -18.22
CA TRP A 40 -10.21 -6.31 -19.08
C TRP A 40 -10.86 -6.38 -20.46
N ASN A 41 -12.19 -6.41 -20.53
CA ASN A 41 -12.92 -6.44 -21.80
C ASN A 41 -12.63 -5.18 -22.62
N ILE A 42 -12.72 -3.99 -22.02
CA ILE A 42 -12.46 -2.73 -22.72
C ILE A 42 -11.04 -2.70 -23.30
N PHE A 43 -10.04 -3.10 -22.53
CA PHE A 43 -8.66 -3.08 -22.98
C PHE A 43 -8.37 -4.19 -24.00
N SER A 44 -8.94 -5.39 -23.82
CA SER A 44 -8.80 -6.48 -24.78
C SER A 44 -9.41 -6.16 -26.14
N GLU A 45 -10.61 -5.61 -26.17
CA GLU A 45 -11.28 -5.16 -27.40
C GLU A 45 -10.52 -4.03 -28.09
N SER A 46 -9.83 -3.20 -27.33
CA SER A 46 -8.97 -2.14 -27.86
C SER A 46 -7.63 -2.65 -28.39
N GLY A 47 -7.30 -3.92 -28.21
CA GLY A 47 -6.00 -4.50 -28.56
C GLY A 47 -4.84 -3.94 -27.70
N ILE A 48 -5.14 -3.45 -26.49
CA ILE A 48 -4.15 -2.85 -25.58
C ILE A 48 -4.15 -3.69 -24.29
N PRO A 49 -3.18 -4.58 -24.08
CA PRO A 49 -3.17 -5.44 -22.90
C PRO A 49 -3.03 -4.63 -21.61
N LEU A 50 -3.81 -5.05 -20.60
CA LEU A 50 -3.72 -4.55 -19.24
C LEU A 50 -2.81 -5.48 -18.42
N SER A 51 -1.82 -4.93 -17.74
CA SER A 51 -0.89 -5.70 -16.93
C SER A 51 -0.69 -5.11 -15.53
N PHE A 52 -0.32 -5.98 -14.59
CA PHE A 52 -0.03 -5.64 -13.19
C PHE A 52 1.39 -6.11 -12.83
N PRO A 53 2.44 -5.46 -13.33
CA PRO A 53 3.80 -5.96 -13.23
C PRO A 53 4.31 -6.07 -11.79
N ILE A 54 3.73 -5.32 -10.86
CA ILE A 54 4.06 -5.36 -9.43
C ILE A 54 2.95 -5.99 -8.57
N GLY A 55 1.98 -6.67 -9.19
CA GLY A 55 0.83 -7.27 -8.48
C GLY A 55 1.21 -8.32 -7.44
N GLY A 56 2.33 -9.01 -7.64
CA GLY A 56 2.91 -9.95 -6.68
C GLY A 56 3.83 -9.31 -5.62
N ILE A 57 4.02 -7.99 -5.65
CA ILE A 57 4.93 -7.29 -4.73
C ILE A 57 4.10 -6.49 -3.73
N SER A 58 4.38 -6.68 -2.42
CA SER A 58 3.72 -5.91 -1.36
C SER A 58 4.08 -4.43 -1.39
N GLU A 59 3.28 -3.59 -0.73
CA GLU A 59 3.60 -2.16 -0.56
C GLU A 59 4.94 -1.98 0.17
N VAL A 60 5.29 -2.89 1.08
CA VAL A 60 6.60 -2.93 1.74
C VAL A 60 7.71 -3.20 0.72
N GLY A 61 7.54 -4.20 -0.13
CA GLY A 61 8.52 -4.55 -1.17
C GLY A 61 8.73 -3.42 -2.17
N THR A 62 7.66 -2.77 -2.60
CA THR A 62 7.76 -1.62 -3.52
C THR A 62 8.47 -0.43 -2.88
N GLU A 63 8.26 -0.16 -1.57
CA GLU A 63 8.97 0.90 -0.86
C GLU A 63 10.47 0.61 -0.76
N ILE A 64 10.85 -0.65 -0.47
CA ILE A 64 12.26 -1.07 -0.45
C ILE A 64 12.90 -0.88 -1.84
N ILE A 65 12.23 -1.28 -2.90
CA ILE A 65 12.73 -1.12 -4.27
C ILE A 65 12.91 0.37 -4.59
N CYS A 66 11.91 1.19 -4.30
CA CYS A 66 11.97 2.64 -4.53
C CYS A 66 13.10 3.29 -3.74
N SER A 67 13.27 2.93 -2.46
CA SER A 67 14.30 3.51 -1.60
C SER A 67 15.73 3.18 -2.04
N ARG A 68 15.92 2.08 -2.77
CA ARG A 68 17.21 1.66 -3.33
C ARG A 68 17.46 2.17 -4.74
N SER A 69 16.44 2.75 -5.37
CA SER A 69 16.55 3.30 -6.71
C SER A 69 16.96 4.77 -6.69
N ASN A 70 17.86 5.17 -7.57
CA ASN A 70 18.19 6.59 -7.79
C ASN A 70 16.99 7.41 -8.29
N LEU A 71 15.95 6.76 -8.83
CA LEU A 71 14.70 7.38 -9.24
C LEU A 71 13.64 7.41 -8.12
N GLY A 72 13.93 6.80 -6.97
CA GLY A 72 12.98 6.71 -5.85
C GLY A 72 12.57 8.06 -5.29
N VAL A 73 13.44 9.07 -5.38
CA VAL A 73 13.14 10.47 -5.01
C VAL A 73 11.97 11.05 -5.81
N LEU A 74 11.72 10.56 -7.03
CA LEU A 74 10.60 10.98 -7.88
C LEU A 74 9.29 10.23 -7.57
N ALA A 75 9.37 9.17 -6.77
CA ALA A 75 8.22 8.32 -6.46
C ALA A 75 7.33 8.97 -5.40
N GLN A 76 6.24 9.57 -5.83
CA GLN A 76 5.22 10.11 -4.94
C GLN A 76 3.92 9.31 -5.05
N SER A 77 3.45 8.78 -3.93
CA SER A 77 2.18 8.03 -3.90
C SER A 77 0.97 8.91 -3.63
N CYS A 78 1.13 10.06 -3.01
CA CYS A 78 0.04 10.96 -2.67
C CYS A 78 -0.39 11.76 -3.91
N ILE A 79 -1.67 11.56 -4.32
CA ILE A 79 -2.26 12.28 -5.45
C ILE A 79 -3.00 13.56 -5.04
N ARG A 80 -3.08 13.85 -3.73
CA ARG A 80 -3.77 15.04 -3.17
C ARG A 80 -2.85 16.19 -2.88
N GLY A 81 -1.55 15.95 -2.89
CA GLY A 81 -0.52 16.97 -2.73
C GLY A 81 -0.04 17.53 -4.07
N SER A 82 0.88 18.46 -4.01
CA SER A 82 1.62 18.96 -5.17
C SER A 82 2.77 18.02 -5.55
N ALA A 83 3.44 18.27 -6.65
CA ALA A 83 4.63 17.51 -7.02
C ALA A 83 5.72 17.67 -5.94
N ASN A 84 6.22 16.55 -5.45
CA ASN A 84 7.18 16.43 -4.34
C ASN A 84 6.69 16.90 -2.96
N GLU A 85 5.42 17.28 -2.84
CA GLU A 85 4.81 17.72 -1.58
C GLU A 85 3.56 16.87 -1.27
N PRO A 86 3.69 15.75 -0.55
CA PRO A 86 2.54 14.96 -0.13
C PRO A 86 1.63 15.76 0.80
N CYS A 87 0.32 15.49 0.76
CA CYS A 87 -0.65 16.27 1.56
C CYS A 87 -0.49 16.12 3.09
N ASN A 88 0.16 15.05 3.55
CA ASN A 88 0.45 14.74 4.96
C ASN A 88 -0.76 14.62 5.90
N PHE A 89 -1.97 14.39 5.37
CA PHE A 89 -3.17 14.16 6.20
C PHE A 89 -4.04 12.98 5.72
N CYS A 90 -3.76 12.39 4.56
CA CYS A 90 -4.56 11.29 4.05
C CYS A 90 -4.05 9.92 4.53
N TRP A 91 -4.90 8.90 4.41
CA TRP A 91 -4.59 7.51 4.74
C TRP A 91 -3.32 6.98 4.07
N LYS A 92 -3.09 7.34 2.80
CA LYS A 92 -1.90 6.93 2.06
C LYS A 92 -0.62 7.57 2.63
N CYS A 93 -0.67 8.85 2.97
CA CYS A 93 0.47 9.53 3.61
C CYS A 93 0.80 8.90 4.96
N PHE A 94 -0.21 8.61 5.79
CA PHE A 94 -0.02 7.93 7.06
C PHE A 94 0.72 6.60 6.89
N ARG A 95 0.22 5.70 6.04
CA ARG A 95 0.86 4.40 5.81
C ARG A 95 2.29 4.53 5.28
N LYS A 96 2.48 5.39 4.28
CA LYS A 96 3.80 5.57 3.65
C LYS A 96 4.82 6.16 4.61
N GLN A 97 4.44 7.14 5.42
CA GLN A 97 5.33 7.75 6.39
C GLN A 97 5.70 6.77 7.50
N THR A 98 4.71 6.04 8.04
CA THR A 98 4.93 4.98 9.01
C THR A 98 5.88 3.89 8.46
N LEU A 99 5.66 3.45 7.20
CA LEU A 99 6.49 2.46 6.56
C LEU A 99 7.92 2.96 6.30
N LYS A 100 8.11 4.18 5.82
CA LYS A 100 9.43 4.79 5.60
C LYS A 100 10.22 4.92 6.90
N SER A 101 9.56 5.29 7.99
CA SER A 101 10.16 5.33 9.33
C SER A 101 10.61 3.94 9.79
N ALA A 102 9.76 2.92 9.61
CA ALA A 102 10.08 1.54 9.94
C ALA A 102 11.25 0.97 9.13
N LEU A 103 11.38 1.38 7.88
CA LEU A 103 12.47 0.99 6.98
C LEU A 103 13.73 1.88 7.16
N LYS A 104 13.68 2.89 8.03
CA LYS A 104 14.76 3.86 8.24
C LYS A 104 15.16 4.64 6.97
N VAL A 105 14.21 4.77 6.03
CA VAL A 105 14.38 5.56 4.79
C VAL A 105 14.22 7.05 5.06
N SER A 106 13.39 7.41 6.03
CA SER A 106 13.25 8.78 6.53
C SER A 106 13.33 8.79 8.06
N PRO A 107 13.77 9.89 8.67
CA PRO A 107 13.74 10.00 10.12
C PRO A 107 12.32 9.92 10.63
N HIS A 108 12.14 9.22 11.74
CA HIS A 108 10.85 9.15 12.41
C HIS A 108 10.56 10.52 13.06
N ASN A 109 9.52 11.19 12.59
CA ASN A 109 9.07 12.46 13.15
C ASN A 109 7.74 12.25 13.91
N LYS A 110 7.82 12.10 15.24
CA LYS A 110 6.66 11.91 16.13
C LYS A 110 5.58 12.96 15.92
N ASN A 111 5.97 14.22 15.76
CA ASN A 111 5.02 15.32 15.61
C ASN A 111 4.24 15.24 14.29
N GLU A 112 4.88 14.82 13.22
CA GLU A 112 4.20 14.61 11.93
C GLU A 112 3.25 13.42 11.99
N VAL A 113 3.68 12.30 12.56
CA VAL A 113 2.82 11.12 12.73
C VAL A 113 1.61 11.45 13.60
N SER A 114 1.80 12.14 14.72
CA SER A 114 0.70 12.56 15.60
C SER A 114 -0.30 13.45 14.87
N LYS A 115 0.16 14.45 14.11
CA LYS A 115 -0.72 15.30 13.29
C LYS A 115 -1.53 14.50 12.27
N ILE A 116 -0.92 13.54 11.62
CA ILE A 116 -1.61 12.70 10.64
C ILE A 116 -2.63 11.79 11.33
N LEU A 117 -2.32 11.26 12.52
CA LEU A 117 -3.25 10.46 13.33
C LEU A 117 -4.49 11.25 13.78
N GLU A 118 -4.38 12.56 13.96
CA GLU A 118 -5.51 13.43 14.28
C GLU A 118 -6.47 13.64 13.12
N SER A 119 -6.04 13.34 11.90
CA SER A 119 -6.87 13.47 10.69
C SER A 119 -8.13 12.60 10.79
N ASN A 120 -9.29 13.18 10.48
CA ASN A 120 -10.57 12.47 10.45
C ASN A 120 -10.56 11.29 9.48
N GLU A 121 -9.84 11.40 8.36
CA GLU A 121 -9.71 10.30 7.40
C GLU A 121 -8.96 9.11 8.01
N VAL A 122 -7.84 9.36 8.66
CA VAL A 122 -7.02 8.32 9.27
C VAL A 122 -7.77 7.67 10.44
N LYS A 123 -8.37 8.47 11.33
CA LYS A 123 -9.23 7.97 12.41
C LYS A 123 -10.36 7.10 11.87
N GLY A 124 -11.06 7.55 10.83
CA GLY A 124 -12.16 6.82 10.21
C GLY A 124 -11.71 5.52 9.52
N LYS A 125 -10.48 5.45 9.00
CA LYS A 125 -9.93 4.22 8.42
C LYS A 125 -9.48 3.23 9.51
N LEU A 126 -8.90 3.72 10.58
CA LEU A 126 -8.45 2.89 11.71
C LEU A 126 -9.62 2.35 12.55
N SER A 127 -10.75 3.04 12.59
CA SER A 127 -11.93 2.57 13.33
C SER A 127 -12.75 1.50 12.60
N LYS A 128 -12.50 1.29 11.31
CA LYS A 128 -13.25 0.33 10.48
C LYS A 128 -12.47 -0.97 10.31
N LEU A 129 -13.15 -2.11 10.52
CA LEU A 129 -12.60 -3.43 10.25
C LEU A 129 -13.21 -4.01 8.97
N PRO A 130 -12.42 -4.73 8.16
CA PRO A 130 -10.97 -4.90 8.23
C PRO A 130 -10.23 -3.60 7.88
N ILE A 131 -9.07 -3.37 8.53
CA ILE A 131 -8.24 -2.21 8.24
C ILE A 131 -7.57 -2.41 6.87
N SER A 132 -7.76 -1.44 5.99
CA SER A 132 -7.17 -1.49 4.64
C SER A 132 -5.64 -1.44 4.70
N HIS A 133 -4.97 -2.39 4.06
CA HIS A 133 -3.51 -2.56 4.08
C HIS A 133 -2.95 -2.78 5.50
N GLU A 134 -3.68 -3.48 6.33
CA GLU A 134 -3.32 -3.76 7.73
C GLU A 134 -1.96 -4.46 7.85
N ASN A 135 -1.63 -5.37 6.94
CA ASN A 135 -0.35 -6.05 6.88
C ASN A 135 0.85 -5.08 6.79
N VAL A 136 0.71 -3.99 6.05
CA VAL A 136 1.75 -2.95 5.95
C VAL A 136 1.96 -2.26 7.29
N LEU A 137 0.89 -2.00 8.02
CA LEU A 137 0.94 -1.40 9.36
C LEU A 137 1.52 -2.36 10.39
N ILE A 138 1.10 -3.63 10.38
CA ILE A 138 1.67 -4.67 11.26
C ILE A 138 3.18 -4.78 11.04
N PHE A 139 3.61 -4.86 9.79
CA PHE A 139 5.03 -4.87 9.45
C PHE A 139 5.76 -3.62 9.97
N ALA A 140 5.18 -2.44 9.78
CA ALA A 140 5.80 -1.20 10.18
C ALA A 140 5.89 -1.09 11.71
N PHE A 141 4.81 -1.38 12.42
CA PHE A 141 4.76 -1.29 13.89
C PHE A 141 5.61 -2.35 14.59
N SER A 142 5.85 -3.51 13.97
CA SER A 142 6.80 -4.49 14.51
C SER A 142 8.26 -4.01 14.52
N ARG A 143 8.57 -2.88 13.88
CA ARG A 143 9.91 -2.31 13.74
C ARG A 143 10.08 -0.92 14.33
N LEU A 144 9.00 -0.29 14.72
CA LEU A 144 9.01 1.04 15.32
C LEU A 144 8.98 0.94 16.84
N ASN A 145 9.53 1.95 17.51
CA ASN A 145 9.32 2.07 18.95
C ASN A 145 7.87 2.49 19.21
N LEU A 146 7.12 1.61 19.84
CA LEU A 146 5.68 1.77 20.03
C LEU A 146 5.32 2.84 21.07
N GLU A 147 6.25 3.22 21.95
CA GLU A 147 6.07 4.32 22.91
C GLU A 147 5.79 5.67 22.22
N ASP A 148 6.07 5.74 20.92
CA ASP A 148 5.87 6.93 20.08
C ASP A 148 4.42 7.09 19.60
N TYR A 149 3.56 6.11 19.90
CA TYR A 149 2.16 6.07 19.44
C TYR A 149 1.19 6.05 20.63
N PRO A 150 -0.05 6.53 20.45
CA PRO A 150 -1.08 6.45 21.49
C PRO A 150 -1.33 5.01 21.96
N GLU A 151 -1.37 4.79 23.27
CA GLU A 151 -1.42 3.46 23.90
C GLU A 151 -2.54 2.55 23.34
N GLY A 152 -3.74 3.03 23.19
CA GLY A 152 -4.87 2.25 22.64
C GLY A 152 -4.75 1.94 21.12
N PHE A 153 -3.80 2.57 20.43
CA PHE A 153 -3.56 2.35 19.00
C PHE A 153 -2.71 1.09 18.77
N ILE A 154 -1.73 0.86 19.61
CA ILE A 154 -0.74 -0.21 19.48
C ILE A 154 -1.37 -1.58 19.72
N GLN A 155 -2.23 -1.71 20.71
CA GLN A 155 -2.89 -2.97 21.09
C GLN A 155 -3.67 -3.61 19.93
N ARG A 156 -4.07 -2.83 18.93
CA ARG A 156 -4.74 -3.34 17.72
C ARG A 156 -3.78 -4.03 16.75
N PHE A 157 -2.50 -3.73 16.82
CA PHE A 157 -1.45 -4.23 15.93
C PHE A 157 -0.41 -5.10 16.63
N ASP A 158 -0.56 -5.27 17.95
CA ASP A 158 0.27 -6.16 18.75
C ASP A 158 -0.18 -7.61 18.52
N HIS A 159 0.34 -8.17 17.45
CA HIS A 159 0.14 -9.56 17.09
C HIS A 159 1.49 -10.23 16.98
N GLU A 160 1.71 -11.22 17.83
CA GLU A 160 2.93 -12.05 17.85
C GLU A 160 3.27 -12.67 16.48
N ASP A 161 2.36 -12.60 15.51
CA ASP A 161 2.42 -13.36 14.26
C ASP A 161 2.44 -12.51 12.98
N SER A 162 3.02 -11.30 13.05
CA SER A 162 3.12 -10.41 11.89
C SER A 162 3.90 -11.00 10.70
N LEU A 163 4.85 -11.89 10.97
CA LEU A 163 5.65 -12.55 9.93
C LEU A 163 4.93 -13.74 9.30
N SER A 164 4.18 -14.53 10.06
CA SER A 164 3.38 -15.64 9.52
C SER A 164 2.27 -15.11 8.63
N TYR A 165 1.72 -13.97 8.97
CA TYR A 165 0.70 -13.30 8.17
C TYR A 165 1.22 -12.84 6.81
N LEU A 166 2.41 -12.23 6.77
CA LEU A 166 3.09 -11.90 5.52
C LEU A 166 3.43 -13.17 4.72
N ALA A 167 3.89 -14.22 5.37
CA ALA A 167 4.20 -15.50 4.74
C ALA A 167 2.95 -16.15 4.13
N HIS A 168 1.81 -16.07 4.79
CA HIS A 168 0.54 -16.57 4.26
C HIS A 168 0.13 -15.86 2.97
N TRP A 169 0.29 -14.54 2.90
CA TRP A 169 0.04 -13.75 1.71
C TRP A 169 0.98 -14.08 0.56
N TYR A 170 2.26 -14.25 0.87
CA TYR A 170 3.27 -14.65 -0.11
C TYR A 170 3.04 -16.05 -0.66
N SER A 171 2.58 -16.99 0.17
CA SER A 171 2.28 -18.34 -0.28
C SER A 171 1.06 -18.39 -1.22
N LYS A 172 0.05 -17.56 -0.96
CA LYS A 172 -1.13 -17.46 -1.84
C LYS A 172 -0.83 -16.77 -3.17
N SER A 173 0.00 -15.73 -3.18
CA SER A 173 0.39 -15.03 -4.41
C SER A 173 1.29 -15.85 -5.34
N ARG A 174 1.93 -16.92 -4.83
CA ARG A 174 2.74 -17.85 -5.64
C ARG A 174 1.92 -18.96 -6.31
N MET A 175 0.65 -19.09 -5.97
CA MET A 175 -0.25 -20.08 -6.60
C MET A 175 -0.97 -19.51 -7.83
N LEU A 176 -0.64 -18.31 -8.26
CA LEU A 176 -1.04 -17.66 -9.50
C LEU A 176 0.16 -17.52 -10.42
#